data_f836b56ebdc72ff61fc9100a59bedabe
#
_entry.id   f836b56ebdc72ff61fc9100a59bedabe
#
_cell.length_a   1.000
_cell.length_b   1.000
_cell.length_c   1.000
_cell.angle_alpha   90.00
_cell.angle_beta   90.00
_cell.angle_gamma   90.00
#
_symmetry.space_group_name_H-M   'P 1'
#
loop_
_entity.id
_entity.type
_entity.pdbx_description
1 polymer ?
#
loop_
_entity_poly.entity_id
_entity_poly.type
_entity_poly.pdbx_seq_one_letter_code
_entity_poly.pdbx_strand_id
1 'polypeptide(L)'
;MIGAPLLVAAAALVDGDGRVLVQQRSAGPLAGLWELPGGKLEPGETPAAALVRELGEELGIDVETACLAPAAFASEALGDRHLILLLHVCRKWRGVPRALEASALRWVRPVELHALAMPAPDRPLIGLLEALI
;
A
#
# COMPACT_ATOMS: atom_id res chain seq x y z
N MET A 1 -6.13 29.10 -1.40
CA MET A 1 -7.07 28.07 -0.92
C MET A 1 -6.39 26.71 -0.94
N ILE A 2 -6.51 25.96 0.13
CA ILE A 2 -5.95 24.60 0.21
C ILE A 2 -6.97 23.63 -0.38
N GLY A 3 -6.54 22.79 -1.32
CA GLY A 3 -7.39 21.75 -1.89
C GLY A 3 -7.72 20.65 -0.88
N ALA A 4 -8.78 19.88 -1.15
CA ALA A 4 -9.16 18.75 -0.34
C ALA A 4 -8.00 17.72 -0.27
N PRO A 5 -7.82 17.02 0.86
CA PRO A 5 -6.78 16.00 0.95
C PRO A 5 -7.06 14.85 -0.02
N LEU A 6 -5.99 14.30 -0.56
CA LEU A 6 -6.05 13.08 -1.36
C LEU A 6 -5.88 11.89 -0.42
N LEU A 7 -6.92 11.05 -0.34
CA LEU A 7 -6.91 9.87 0.52
C LEU A 7 -6.50 8.65 -0.29
N VAL A 8 -5.46 8.00 0.17
CA VAL A 8 -4.92 6.77 -0.44
C VAL A 8 -4.83 5.70 0.64
N ALA A 9 -5.34 4.52 0.36
CA ALA A 9 -5.21 3.39 1.26
C ALA A 9 -4.08 2.48 0.78
N ALA A 10 -3.28 1.98 1.71
CA ALA A 10 -2.20 1.05 1.43
C ALA A 10 -2.31 -0.18 2.34
N ALA A 11 -1.96 -1.34 1.81
CA ALA A 11 -1.99 -2.59 2.54
C ALA A 11 -0.61 -3.19 2.70
N ALA A 12 -0.21 -3.45 3.93
CA ALA A 12 0.92 -4.31 4.24
C ALA A 12 0.40 -5.74 4.37
N LEU A 13 0.51 -6.52 3.30
CA LEU A 13 0.25 -7.95 3.35
C LEU A 13 1.45 -8.62 4.01
N VAL A 14 1.22 -9.31 5.10
CA VAL A 14 2.30 -9.91 5.91
C VAL A 14 2.19 -11.42 5.85
N ASP A 15 3.27 -12.07 5.44
CA ASP A 15 3.33 -13.54 5.40
C ASP A 15 3.71 -14.14 6.76
N GLY A 16 3.78 -15.47 6.81
CA GLY A 16 4.13 -16.19 8.03
C GLY A 16 5.54 -15.95 8.55
N ASP A 17 6.43 -15.42 7.71
CA ASP A 17 7.82 -15.11 8.07
C ASP A 17 8.03 -13.63 8.41
N GLY A 18 6.97 -12.85 8.47
CA GLY A 18 7.06 -11.42 8.77
C GLY A 18 7.55 -10.57 7.59
N ARG A 19 7.42 -11.07 6.37
CA ARG A 19 7.75 -10.31 5.16
C ARG A 19 6.51 -9.60 4.64
N VAL A 20 6.71 -8.42 4.06
CA VAL A 20 5.64 -7.64 3.44
C VAL A 20 5.77 -7.69 1.93
N LEU A 21 4.63 -7.62 1.25
CA LEU A 21 4.57 -7.62 -0.19
C LEU A 21 4.68 -6.21 -0.73
N VAL A 22 5.63 -6.01 -1.65
CA VAL A 22 5.74 -4.78 -2.43
C VAL A 22 5.64 -5.10 -3.91
N GLN A 23 5.15 -4.13 -4.67
CA GLN A 23 5.01 -4.24 -6.12
C GLN A 23 5.77 -3.10 -6.80
N GLN A 24 6.30 -3.39 -7.99
CA GLN A 24 7.04 -2.43 -8.79
C GLN A 24 6.12 -1.80 -9.84
N ARG A 25 6.06 -0.48 -9.87
CA ARG A 25 5.26 0.23 -10.88
C ARG A 25 5.78 -0.04 -12.28
N SER A 26 4.86 -0.37 -13.19
CA SER A 26 5.18 -0.73 -14.57
C SER A 26 5.21 0.47 -15.51
N ALA A 27 4.53 1.58 -15.17
CA ALA A 27 4.36 2.71 -16.07
C ALA A 27 4.24 4.04 -15.31
N GLY A 28 4.30 5.13 -16.06
CA GLY A 28 4.17 6.49 -15.54
C GLY A 28 5.48 7.06 -14.99
N PRO A 29 5.43 8.28 -14.42
CA PRO A 29 6.64 8.95 -13.93
C PRO A 29 7.32 8.24 -12.76
N LEU A 30 6.59 7.35 -12.05
CA LEU A 30 7.14 6.58 -10.94
C LEU A 30 7.45 5.14 -11.34
N ALA A 31 7.55 4.82 -12.64
CA ALA A 31 7.89 3.49 -13.12
C ALA A 31 9.22 3.02 -12.52
N GLY A 32 9.28 1.76 -12.14
CA GLY A 32 10.46 1.16 -11.50
C GLY A 32 10.53 1.32 -9.98
N LEU A 33 9.69 2.19 -9.39
CA LEU A 33 9.65 2.35 -7.95
C LEU A 33 8.80 1.24 -7.31
N TRP A 34 9.20 0.82 -6.12
CA TRP A 34 8.50 -0.18 -5.33
C TRP A 34 7.55 0.49 -4.35
N GLU A 35 6.38 -0.08 -4.17
CA GLU A 35 5.36 0.46 -3.27
C GLU A 35 4.51 -0.65 -2.66
N LEU A 36 3.83 -0.34 -1.56
CA LEU A 36 2.78 -1.20 -1.03
C LEU A 36 1.58 -1.18 -1.99
N PRO A 37 0.88 -2.30 -2.15
CA PRO A 37 -0.35 -2.31 -2.93
C PRO A 37 -1.43 -1.43 -2.28
N GLY A 38 -2.29 -0.88 -3.11
CA GLY A 38 -3.39 -0.01 -2.69
C GLY A 38 -3.69 1.05 -3.73
N GLY A 39 -4.39 2.09 -3.34
CA GLY A 39 -4.74 3.18 -4.24
C GLY A 39 -5.69 4.19 -3.63
N LYS A 40 -6.14 5.11 -4.46
CA LYS A 40 -7.05 6.19 -4.06
C LYS A 40 -8.42 5.65 -3.68
N LEU A 41 -9.02 6.26 -2.66
CA LEU A 41 -10.41 6.02 -2.34
C LEU A 41 -11.29 6.62 -3.43
N GLU A 42 -12.27 5.85 -3.91
CA GLU A 42 -13.33 6.35 -4.75
C GLU A 42 -14.43 6.97 -3.90
N PRO A 43 -15.26 7.88 -4.48
CA PRO A 43 -16.36 8.50 -3.73
C PRO A 43 -17.23 7.45 -3.05
N GLY A 44 -17.49 7.64 -1.75
CA GLY A 44 -18.32 6.74 -0.96
C GLY A 44 -17.63 5.50 -0.44
N GLU A 45 -16.37 5.25 -0.80
CA GLU A 45 -15.62 4.11 -0.25
C GLU A 45 -15.04 4.41 1.12
N THR A 46 -15.06 3.40 2.00
CA THR A 46 -14.20 3.38 3.17
C THR A 46 -12.79 2.97 2.75
N PRO A 47 -11.76 3.26 3.56
CA PRO A 47 -10.40 2.76 3.25
C PRO A 47 -10.33 1.25 3.07
N ALA A 48 -11.02 0.49 3.92
CA ALA A 48 -11.05 -0.97 3.80
C ALA A 48 -11.73 -1.42 2.50
N ALA A 49 -12.84 -0.81 2.11
CA ALA A 49 -13.51 -1.14 0.85
C ALA A 49 -12.63 -0.84 -0.35
N ALA A 50 -11.92 0.29 -0.33
CA ALA A 50 -10.97 0.64 -1.39
C ALA A 50 -9.87 -0.42 -1.51
N LEU A 51 -9.36 -0.92 -0.38
CA LEU A 51 -8.32 -1.96 -0.40
C LEU A 51 -8.83 -3.30 -0.90
N VAL A 52 -10.04 -3.69 -0.54
CA VAL A 52 -10.64 -4.92 -1.08
C VAL A 52 -10.69 -4.84 -2.61
N ARG A 53 -11.13 -3.72 -3.15
CA ARG A 53 -11.18 -3.49 -4.59
C ARG A 53 -9.79 -3.46 -5.22
N GLU A 54 -8.88 -2.66 -4.67
CA GLU A 54 -7.53 -2.50 -5.22
C GLU A 54 -6.72 -3.80 -5.19
N LEU A 55 -6.80 -4.56 -4.08
CA LEU A 55 -6.08 -5.82 -3.96
C LEU A 55 -6.62 -6.87 -4.93
N GLY A 56 -7.92 -6.85 -5.22
CA GLY A 56 -8.50 -7.68 -6.26
C GLY A 56 -8.00 -7.31 -7.65
N GLU A 57 -7.99 -6.02 -7.98
CA GLU A 57 -7.55 -5.51 -9.28
C GLU A 57 -6.05 -5.68 -9.50
N GLU A 58 -5.23 -5.34 -8.51
CA GLU A 58 -3.77 -5.33 -8.65
C GLU A 58 -3.14 -6.71 -8.48
N LEU A 59 -3.66 -7.53 -7.57
CA LEU A 59 -3.03 -8.79 -7.15
C LEU A 59 -3.87 -10.03 -7.37
N GLY A 60 -5.15 -9.88 -7.67
CA GLY A 60 -6.06 -11.01 -7.87
C GLY A 60 -6.37 -11.78 -6.59
N ILE A 61 -6.24 -11.17 -5.44
CA ILE A 61 -6.58 -11.79 -4.16
C ILE A 61 -7.91 -11.28 -3.62
N ASP A 62 -8.53 -12.08 -2.78
CA ASP A 62 -9.80 -11.76 -2.14
C ASP A 62 -9.56 -11.56 -0.64
N VAL A 63 -9.90 -10.37 -0.16
CA VAL A 63 -9.67 -9.96 1.24
C VAL A 63 -10.98 -9.51 1.85
N GLU A 64 -11.27 -9.98 3.06
CA GLU A 64 -12.41 -9.50 3.82
C GLU A 64 -12.04 -8.21 4.57
N THR A 65 -12.96 -7.26 4.64
CA THR A 65 -12.72 -5.98 5.33
C THR A 65 -12.29 -6.17 6.78
N ALA A 66 -12.85 -7.19 7.45
CA ALA A 66 -12.49 -7.51 8.84
C ALA A 66 -11.03 -7.91 9.02
N CYS A 67 -10.35 -8.35 7.94
CA CYS A 67 -8.94 -8.73 7.97
C CYS A 67 -7.99 -7.56 7.69
N LEU A 68 -8.52 -6.38 7.38
CA LEU A 68 -7.75 -5.17 7.14
C LEU A 68 -7.71 -4.34 8.42
N ALA A 69 -6.62 -4.45 9.16
CA ALA A 69 -6.47 -3.74 10.44
C ALA A 69 -5.87 -2.34 10.21
N PRO A 70 -6.61 -1.25 10.51
CA PRO A 70 -6.02 0.08 10.47
C PRO A 70 -4.80 0.15 11.41
N ALA A 71 -3.69 0.65 10.91
CA ALA A 71 -2.44 0.60 11.67
C ALA A 71 -1.83 1.98 11.90
N ALA A 72 -1.76 2.82 10.86
CA ALA A 72 -1.08 4.10 10.94
C ALA A 72 -1.47 4.97 9.74
N PHE A 73 -0.98 6.19 9.73
CA PHE A 73 -1.08 7.03 8.55
C PHE A 73 0.21 7.83 8.34
N ALA A 74 0.43 8.25 7.12
CA ALA A 74 1.47 9.21 6.78
C ALA A 74 0.85 10.36 6.00
N SER A 75 1.43 11.53 6.12
CA SER A 75 0.97 12.73 5.42
C SER A 75 2.14 13.34 4.65
N GLU A 76 1.89 13.71 3.41
CA GLU A 76 2.90 14.31 2.56
C GLU A 76 2.29 15.48 1.79
N ALA A 77 3.06 16.56 1.63
CA ALA A 77 2.62 17.70 0.85
C ALA A 77 2.57 17.33 -0.64
N LEU A 78 1.52 17.73 -1.32
CA LEU A 78 1.32 17.51 -2.75
C LEU A 78 0.78 18.79 -3.38
N GLY A 79 1.70 19.73 -3.70
CA GLY A 79 1.32 21.05 -4.14
C GLY A 79 0.55 21.80 -3.04
N ASP A 80 -0.68 22.22 -3.36
CA ASP A 80 -1.60 22.89 -2.43
C ASP A 80 -2.49 21.90 -1.65
N ARG A 81 -2.23 20.60 -1.78
CA ARG A 81 -2.98 19.53 -1.13
C ARG A 81 -2.06 18.70 -0.23
N HIS A 82 -2.66 17.88 0.61
CA HIS A 82 -1.98 16.82 1.32
C HIS A 82 -2.40 15.46 0.81
N LEU A 83 -1.42 14.60 0.60
CA LEU A 83 -1.65 13.17 0.45
C LEU A 83 -1.72 12.56 1.85
N ILE A 84 -2.81 11.89 2.16
CA ILE A 84 -2.96 11.12 3.40
C ILE A 84 -2.92 9.65 3.03
N LEU A 85 -1.89 8.95 3.47
CA LEU A 85 -1.70 7.53 3.21
C LEU A 85 -2.16 6.74 4.43
N LEU A 86 -3.21 5.95 4.26
CA LEU A 86 -3.86 5.19 5.33
C LEU A 86 -3.37 3.75 5.29
N LEU A 87 -2.45 3.41 6.19
CA LEU A 87 -1.82 2.09 6.24
C LEU A 87 -2.68 1.09 7.01
N HIS A 88 -2.90 -0.07 6.38
CA HIS A 88 -3.56 -1.22 6.97
C HIS A 88 -2.63 -2.42 6.94
N VAL A 89 -2.73 -3.27 7.95
CA VAL A 89 -2.01 -4.55 7.99
C VAL A 89 -3.00 -5.67 7.73
N CYS A 90 -2.63 -6.60 6.85
CA CYS A 90 -3.46 -7.75 6.51
C CYS A 90 -2.61 -9.02 6.53
N ARG A 91 -3.02 -10.01 7.34
CA ARG A 91 -2.31 -11.27 7.47
C ARG A 91 -3.09 -12.45 6.90
N LYS A 92 -4.28 -12.20 6.33
CA LYS A 92 -5.20 -13.24 5.92
C LYS A 92 -5.91 -12.83 4.62
N TRP A 93 -5.79 -13.65 3.60
CA TRP A 93 -6.43 -13.44 2.31
C TRP A 93 -6.62 -14.79 1.61
N ARG A 94 -7.44 -14.80 0.55
CA ARG A 94 -7.61 -15.97 -0.32
C ARG A 94 -6.93 -15.69 -1.66
N GLY A 95 -6.29 -16.72 -2.19
CA GLY A 95 -5.57 -16.66 -3.46
C GLY A 95 -4.08 -16.39 -3.27
N VAL A 96 -3.36 -16.47 -4.36
CA VAL A 96 -1.92 -16.19 -4.42
C VAL A 96 -1.72 -14.85 -5.12
N PRO A 97 -1.07 -13.87 -4.47
CA PRO A 97 -0.83 -12.57 -5.13
C PRO A 97 -0.06 -12.74 -6.44
N ARG A 98 -0.54 -12.04 -7.46
CA ARG A 98 0.08 -12.02 -8.79
C ARG A 98 0.23 -10.57 -9.25
N ALA A 99 1.26 -10.29 -10.05
CA ALA A 99 1.47 -8.97 -10.63
C ALA A 99 0.53 -8.78 -11.82
N LEU A 100 -0.72 -8.38 -11.57
CA LEU A 100 -1.69 -8.15 -12.64
C LEU A 100 -1.50 -6.80 -13.33
N GLU A 101 -1.02 -5.79 -12.61
CA GLU A 101 -0.77 -4.45 -13.10
C GLU A 101 0.69 -4.05 -12.98
N ALA A 102 1.36 -4.48 -11.91
CA ALA A 102 2.76 -4.20 -11.67
C ALA A 102 3.68 -5.03 -12.55
N SER A 103 4.93 -4.60 -12.72
CA SER A 103 5.94 -5.36 -13.46
C SER A 103 6.55 -6.49 -12.64
N ALA A 104 6.53 -6.41 -11.30
CA ALA A 104 7.10 -7.42 -10.43
C ALA A 104 6.52 -7.33 -9.02
N LEU A 105 6.61 -8.42 -8.27
CA LEU A 105 6.30 -8.49 -6.83
C LEU A 105 7.53 -8.98 -6.09
N ARG A 106 7.70 -8.53 -4.84
CA ARG A 106 8.70 -9.05 -3.92
C ARG A 106 8.15 -9.14 -2.51
N TRP A 107 8.52 -10.21 -1.82
CA TRP A 107 8.32 -10.34 -0.38
C TRP A 107 9.60 -9.92 0.30
N VAL A 108 9.54 -8.91 1.16
CA VAL A 108 10.73 -8.35 1.82
C VAL A 108 10.47 -8.15 3.31
N ARG A 109 11.52 -8.25 4.10
CA ARG A 109 11.42 -7.84 5.50
C ARG A 109 11.34 -6.32 5.57
N PRO A 110 10.61 -5.74 6.55
CA PRO A 110 10.48 -4.28 6.64
C PRO A 110 11.83 -3.54 6.57
N VAL A 111 12.87 -4.05 7.21
CA VAL A 111 14.20 -3.43 7.20
C VAL A 111 14.80 -3.35 5.77
N GLU A 112 14.45 -4.29 4.91
CA GLU A 112 14.95 -4.31 3.52
C GLU A 112 14.33 -3.21 2.66
N LEU A 113 13.22 -2.62 3.10
CA LEU A 113 12.57 -1.52 2.37
C LEU A 113 13.47 -0.30 2.25
N HIS A 114 14.40 -0.09 3.19
CA HIS A 114 15.34 1.01 3.12
C HIS A 114 16.23 0.95 1.87
N ALA A 115 16.48 -0.23 1.34
CA ALA A 115 17.31 -0.44 0.15
C ALA A 115 16.53 -0.33 -1.17
N LEU A 116 15.20 -0.24 -1.11
CA LEU A 116 14.37 -0.16 -2.31
C LEU A 116 14.09 1.31 -2.68
N ALA A 117 14.03 1.58 -3.98
CA ALA A 117 13.57 2.87 -4.47
C ALA A 117 12.05 2.93 -4.32
N MET A 118 11.55 3.85 -3.51
CA MET A 118 10.13 4.01 -3.21
C MET A 118 9.68 5.46 -3.46
N PRO A 119 8.40 5.68 -3.79
CA PRO A 119 7.86 7.04 -3.84
C PRO A 119 8.02 7.75 -2.49
N ALA A 120 8.24 9.06 -2.52
CA ALA A 120 8.47 9.84 -1.30
C ALA A 120 7.36 9.67 -0.23
N PRO A 121 6.06 9.65 -0.59
CA PRO A 121 4.99 9.44 0.40
C PRO A 121 5.05 8.10 1.12
N ASP A 122 5.65 7.08 0.52
CA ASP A 122 5.72 5.73 1.10
C ASP A 122 6.87 5.59 2.10
N ARG A 123 7.90 6.42 2.00
CA ARG A 123 9.08 6.31 2.84
C ARG A 123 8.80 6.38 4.35
N PRO A 124 7.92 7.27 4.85
CA PRO A 124 7.59 7.28 6.28
C PRO A 124 6.98 5.97 6.78
N LEU A 125 6.41 5.15 5.89
CA LEU A 125 5.82 3.87 6.26
C LEU A 125 6.86 2.84 6.68
N ILE A 126 8.12 2.98 6.25
CA ILE A 126 9.16 1.99 6.55
C ILE A 126 9.36 1.85 8.06
N GLY A 127 9.54 2.96 8.75
CA GLY A 127 9.70 2.94 10.20
C GLY A 127 8.47 2.42 10.93
N LEU A 128 7.28 2.75 10.42
CA LEU A 128 6.02 2.24 10.97
C LEU A 128 5.93 0.73 10.81
N LEU A 129 6.29 0.19 9.64
CA LEU A 129 6.27 -1.24 9.39
C LEU A 129 7.30 -1.97 10.25
N GLU A 130 8.49 -1.42 10.43
CA GLU A 130 9.49 -2.00 11.31
C GLU A 130 8.99 -2.08 12.75
N ALA A 131 8.23 -1.10 13.21
CA ALA A 131 7.67 -1.09 14.56
C ALA A 131 6.47 -2.02 14.71
N LEU A 132 5.68 -2.24 13.66
CA LEU A 132 4.41 -2.98 13.70
C LEU A 132 4.54 -4.47 13.36
N ILE A 133 5.59 -4.83 12.66
CA ILE A 133 5.75 -6.20 12.11
C ILE A 133 7.08 -6.88 12.57
#